data_7f17f09cfd2d0c35ec3781afec0ff931
#
_entry.id   7f17f09cfd2d0c35ec3781afec0ff931
#
_cell.length_a   1.000
_cell.length_b   1.000
_cell.length_c   1.000
_cell.angle_alpha   90.00
_cell.angle_beta   90.00
_cell.angle_gamma   90.00
#
_symmetry.space_group_name_H-M   'P 1'
#
loop_
_entity.id
_entity.type
_entity.pdbx_description
1 polymer ?
#
loop_
_entity_poly.entity_id
_entity_poly.type
_entity_poly.pdbx_seq_one_letter_code
_entity_poly.pdbx_strand_id
1 'polypeptide(L)'
;PRTDPAIITLVSNKDNILLARSSRFPQKMYSTLAGFVEPGESLELALKREVFEEVGVNVNKIEYFQSQPWPFPASLMLGFFAETEDTDLNVDKDEIEDANWFDISQLKDLTHPEITDGFKLPRFDSIARRLVNDWIRRHE
;
A
#
# COMPACT_ATOMS: atom_id res chain seq x y z
N PRO A 1 24.81 -8.06 -11.75
CA PRO A 1 23.62 -7.22 -11.55
C PRO A 1 22.69 -7.82 -10.51
N ARG A 2 22.03 -6.96 -9.79
CA ARG A 2 21.17 -7.37 -8.68
C ARG A 2 19.81 -6.71 -8.85
N THR A 3 18.75 -7.45 -8.53
CA THR A 3 17.39 -6.92 -8.48
C THR A 3 16.78 -7.36 -7.16
N ASP A 4 16.27 -6.38 -6.39
CA ASP A 4 15.68 -6.65 -5.07
C ASP A 4 14.16 -6.68 -5.18
N PRO A 5 13.52 -7.82 -4.91
CA PRO A 5 12.06 -7.89 -4.93
C PRO A 5 11.47 -7.20 -3.70
N ALA A 6 10.42 -6.41 -3.93
CA ALA A 6 9.66 -5.77 -2.87
C ALA A 6 8.17 -5.96 -3.15
N ILE A 7 7.41 -6.33 -2.13
CA ILE A 7 5.96 -6.37 -2.28
C ILE A 7 5.39 -4.98 -2.03
N ILE A 8 4.29 -4.69 -2.68
CA ILE A 8 3.48 -3.50 -2.39
C ILE A 8 2.02 -3.94 -2.43
N THR A 9 1.26 -3.61 -1.40
CA THR A 9 -0.07 -4.20 -1.23
C THR A 9 -1.12 -3.18 -0.80
N LEU A 10 -2.26 -3.26 -1.46
CA LEU A 10 -3.45 -2.57 -1.03
C LEU A 10 -4.24 -3.53 -0.14
N VAL A 11 -4.39 -3.17 1.13
CA VAL A 11 -5.14 -3.96 2.12
C VAL A 11 -6.53 -3.36 2.26
N SER A 12 -7.57 -4.19 2.09
CA SER A 12 -8.95 -3.75 2.23
C SER A 12 -9.68 -4.48 3.35
N ASN A 13 -10.62 -3.76 3.95
CA ASN A 13 -11.62 -4.31 4.85
C ASN A 13 -12.97 -3.80 4.36
N LYS A 14 -13.78 -4.69 3.73
CA LYS A 14 -15.07 -4.32 3.12
C LYS A 14 -14.86 -3.17 2.13
N ASP A 15 -15.45 -2.01 2.39
CA ASP A 15 -15.42 -0.86 1.48
C ASP A 15 -14.34 0.15 1.82
N ASN A 16 -13.40 -0.22 2.69
CA ASN A 16 -12.31 0.65 3.11
C ASN A 16 -10.96 0.06 2.72
N ILE A 17 -10.01 0.93 2.42
CA ILE A 17 -8.62 0.52 2.21
C ILE A 17 -7.71 1.19 3.21
N LEU A 18 -6.60 0.52 3.49
CA LEU A 18 -5.58 1.01 4.40
C LEU A 18 -4.53 1.79 3.62
N LEU A 19 -4.31 3.02 4.03
CA LEU A 19 -3.20 3.82 3.52
C LEU A 19 -2.36 4.28 4.69
N ALA A 20 -1.07 4.35 4.46
CA ALA A 20 -0.10 4.69 5.49
C ALA A 20 0.85 5.77 5.00
N ARG A 21 1.44 6.47 5.96
CA ARG A 21 2.38 7.53 5.70
C ARG A 21 3.71 7.21 6.39
N SER A 22 4.79 7.21 5.61
CA SER A 22 6.14 7.18 6.12
C SER A 22 6.63 8.62 6.30
N SER A 23 7.48 8.88 7.30
CA SER A 23 8.09 10.19 7.49
C SER A 23 8.96 10.62 6.30
N ARG A 24 9.36 9.66 5.46
CA ARG A 24 10.16 9.92 4.25
C ARG A 24 9.33 10.40 3.07
N PHE A 25 8.00 10.30 3.14
CA PHE A 25 7.12 10.75 2.07
C PHE A 25 6.96 12.27 2.09
N PRO A 26 6.62 12.88 0.94
CA PRO A 26 6.19 14.27 0.93
C PRO A 26 5.04 14.49 1.92
N GLN A 27 4.95 15.70 2.42
CA GLN A 27 3.96 16.03 3.46
C GLN A 27 2.54 15.66 3.00
N LYS A 28 1.78 15.04 3.89
CA LYS A 28 0.39 14.60 3.67
C LYS A 28 0.21 13.49 2.63
N MET A 29 1.30 12.91 2.12
CA MET A 29 1.17 11.81 1.16
C MET A 29 0.97 10.48 1.89
N TYR A 30 -0.06 9.75 1.49
CA TYR A 30 -0.39 8.41 1.98
C TYR A 30 -0.31 7.42 0.82
N SER A 31 0.16 6.23 1.09
CA SER A 31 0.36 5.20 0.10
C SER A 31 0.01 3.82 0.64
N THR A 32 -0.03 2.85 -0.25
CA THR A 32 -0.14 1.44 0.10
C THR A 32 1.14 0.98 0.79
N LEU A 33 1.04 -0.10 1.57
CA LEU A 33 2.18 -0.64 2.31
C LEU A 33 3.15 -1.37 1.38
N ALA A 34 4.44 -1.29 1.68
CA ALA A 34 5.47 -1.93 0.88
C ALA A 34 6.64 -2.39 1.76
N GLY A 35 7.36 -3.42 1.29
CA GLY A 35 8.54 -3.89 1.98
C GLY A 35 9.29 -4.92 1.17
N PHE A 36 10.57 -5.10 1.51
CA PHE A 36 11.43 -6.03 0.79
C PHE A 36 11.15 -7.48 1.17
N VAL A 37 11.27 -8.35 0.19
CA VAL A 37 11.22 -9.80 0.41
C VAL A 37 12.56 -10.24 0.95
N GLU A 38 12.54 -11.00 2.04
CA GLU A 38 13.76 -11.53 2.66
C GLU A 38 14.13 -12.88 2.07
N PRO A 39 15.43 -13.26 2.10
CA PRO A 39 15.85 -14.57 1.62
C PRO A 39 15.04 -15.70 2.28
N GLY A 40 14.52 -16.58 1.44
CA GLY A 40 13.74 -17.73 1.91
C GLY A 40 12.25 -17.47 2.08
N GLU A 41 11.80 -16.23 1.89
CA GLU A 41 10.37 -15.92 1.95
C GLU A 41 9.72 -16.05 0.57
N SER A 42 8.47 -16.52 0.55
CA SER A 42 7.61 -16.34 -0.61
C SER A 42 7.07 -14.90 -0.61
N LEU A 43 6.53 -14.47 -1.74
CA LEU A 43 5.92 -13.14 -1.84
C LEU A 43 4.75 -13.00 -0.86
N GLU A 44 3.93 -14.04 -0.74
CA GLU A 44 2.78 -14.05 0.16
C GLU A 44 3.20 -13.96 1.63
N LEU A 45 4.25 -14.67 2.02
CA LEU A 45 4.77 -14.60 3.39
C LEU A 45 5.38 -13.25 3.69
N ALA A 46 6.13 -12.68 2.74
CA ALA A 46 6.71 -11.34 2.89
C ALA A 46 5.60 -10.30 3.08
N LEU A 47 4.53 -10.40 2.28
CA LEU A 47 3.39 -9.49 2.37
C LEU A 47 2.73 -9.57 3.76
N LYS A 48 2.44 -10.78 4.23
CA LYS A 48 1.82 -10.98 5.54
C LYS A 48 2.69 -10.44 6.66
N ARG A 49 3.99 -10.68 6.60
CA ARG A 49 4.94 -10.22 7.60
C ARG A 49 5.02 -8.71 7.63
N GLU A 50 5.19 -8.07 6.47
CA GLU A 50 5.30 -6.60 6.37
C GLU A 50 4.04 -5.90 6.89
N VAL A 51 2.87 -6.37 6.49
CA VAL A 51 1.61 -5.77 6.95
C VAL A 51 1.47 -5.90 8.46
N PHE A 52 1.77 -7.08 9.00
CA PHE A 52 1.66 -7.30 10.43
C PHE A 52 2.68 -6.46 11.21
N GLU A 53 3.93 -6.40 10.74
CA GLU A 53 4.97 -5.60 11.41
C GLU A 53 4.63 -4.11 11.39
N GLU A 54 4.15 -3.59 10.28
CA GLU A 54 3.93 -2.15 10.13
C GLU A 54 2.64 -1.65 10.79
N VAL A 55 1.56 -2.41 10.70
CA VAL A 55 0.23 -1.94 11.15
C VAL A 55 -0.54 -2.92 12.03
N GLY A 56 0.01 -4.09 12.32
CA GLY A 56 -0.58 -5.06 13.26
C GLY A 56 -1.80 -5.79 12.72
N VAL A 57 -1.94 -5.89 11.40
CA VAL A 57 -3.11 -6.46 10.75
C VAL A 57 -2.74 -7.80 10.11
N ASN A 58 -3.63 -8.80 10.23
CA ASN A 58 -3.51 -10.09 9.57
C ASN A 58 -4.34 -10.11 8.29
N VAL A 59 -3.71 -10.45 7.18
CA VAL A 59 -4.37 -10.44 5.86
C VAL A 59 -4.60 -11.84 5.33
N ASN A 60 -5.59 -11.94 4.45
CA ASN A 60 -5.91 -13.16 3.71
C ASN A 60 -6.30 -12.79 2.27
N LYS A 61 -6.73 -13.78 1.48
CA LYS A 61 -7.18 -13.57 0.10
C LYS A 61 -6.24 -12.67 -0.70
N ILE A 62 -4.98 -13.08 -0.79
CA ILE A 62 -3.93 -12.33 -1.49
C ILE A 62 -4.04 -12.59 -2.99
N GLU A 63 -4.15 -11.52 -3.78
CA GLU A 63 -4.27 -11.58 -5.24
C GLU A 63 -3.17 -10.76 -5.89
N TYR A 64 -2.38 -11.37 -6.77
CA TYR A 64 -1.36 -10.65 -7.52
C TYR A 64 -2.00 -9.68 -8.52
N PHE A 65 -1.42 -8.48 -8.63
CA PHE A 65 -1.91 -7.43 -9.54
C PHE A 65 -0.97 -7.25 -10.73
N GLN A 66 0.17 -6.61 -10.51
CA GLN A 66 1.17 -6.27 -11.54
C GLN A 66 2.53 -6.12 -10.90
N SER A 67 3.56 -6.04 -11.71
CA SER A 67 4.89 -5.61 -11.25
C SER A 67 5.29 -4.29 -11.89
N GLN A 68 6.21 -3.60 -11.25
CA GLN A 68 6.78 -2.36 -11.77
C GLN A 68 8.26 -2.28 -11.40
N PRO A 69 9.16 -2.10 -12.38
CA PRO A 69 10.56 -1.83 -12.06
C PRO A 69 10.69 -0.50 -11.33
N TRP A 70 11.51 -0.49 -10.29
CA TRP A 70 11.84 0.71 -9.54
C TRP A 70 13.36 0.76 -9.36
N PRO A 71 14.11 1.23 -10.40
CA PRO A 71 15.57 1.12 -10.42
C PRO A 71 16.26 2.20 -9.58
N PHE A 72 15.80 2.40 -8.35
CA PHE A 72 16.31 3.41 -7.43
C PHE A 72 16.59 2.79 -6.06
N PRO A 73 17.68 1.94 -5.94
CA PRO A 73 18.66 1.62 -6.98
C PRO A 73 18.32 0.42 -7.84
N ALA A 74 17.58 -0.57 -7.37
CA ALA A 74 17.48 -1.84 -8.10
C ALA A 74 16.27 -2.69 -7.68
N SER A 75 15.13 -2.08 -7.41
CA SER A 75 13.94 -2.81 -6.94
C SER A 75 13.04 -3.25 -8.08
N LEU A 76 12.38 -4.39 -7.87
CA LEU A 76 11.24 -4.81 -8.65
C LEU A 76 10.05 -4.87 -7.69
N MET A 77 9.05 -4.02 -7.92
CA MET A 77 7.85 -3.96 -7.10
C MET A 77 6.82 -4.97 -7.62
N LEU A 78 6.29 -5.77 -6.71
CA LEU A 78 5.27 -6.78 -7.02
C LEU A 78 4.00 -6.42 -6.28
N GLY A 79 2.98 -6.00 -7.01
CA GLY A 79 1.74 -5.44 -6.46
C GLY A 79 0.67 -6.48 -6.20
N PHE A 80 -0.01 -6.33 -5.07
CA PHE A 80 -1.04 -7.27 -4.61
C PHE A 80 -2.24 -6.54 -4.02
N PHE A 81 -3.39 -7.17 -4.13
CA PHE A 81 -4.54 -6.87 -3.29
C PHE A 81 -4.60 -7.90 -2.18
N ALA A 82 -4.96 -7.48 -0.98
CA ALA A 82 -5.16 -8.37 0.16
C ALA A 82 -6.34 -7.89 0.99
N GLU A 83 -7.01 -8.81 1.66
CA GLU A 83 -8.17 -8.49 2.49
C GLU A 83 -7.87 -8.82 3.94
N THR A 84 -8.53 -8.11 4.85
CA THR A 84 -8.46 -8.39 6.27
C THR A 84 -9.83 -8.23 6.91
N GLU A 85 -10.05 -8.96 8.02
CA GLU A 85 -11.21 -8.75 8.88
C GLU A 85 -10.87 -7.85 10.07
N ASP A 86 -9.57 -7.55 10.26
CA ASP A 86 -9.11 -6.69 11.34
C ASP A 86 -9.40 -5.23 11.03
N THR A 87 -9.80 -4.48 12.05
CA THR A 87 -10.07 -3.04 11.92
C THR A 87 -9.14 -2.20 12.80
N ASP A 88 -8.64 -2.79 13.88
CA ASP A 88 -7.75 -2.08 14.80
C ASP A 88 -6.32 -2.08 14.26
N LEU A 89 -5.69 -0.93 14.28
CA LEU A 89 -4.33 -0.75 13.81
C LEU A 89 -3.37 -0.62 14.98
N ASN A 90 -2.25 -1.33 14.90
CA ASN A 90 -1.14 -1.20 15.84
C ASN A 90 0.09 -0.79 15.04
N VAL A 91 0.27 0.50 14.89
CA VAL A 91 1.26 1.10 13.99
C VAL A 91 2.65 1.07 14.61
N ASP A 92 3.63 0.57 13.84
CA ASP A 92 5.05 0.66 14.20
C ASP A 92 5.53 2.08 13.92
N LYS A 93 5.64 2.89 14.97
CA LYS A 93 5.99 4.30 14.85
C LYS A 93 7.42 4.56 14.35
N ASP A 94 8.28 3.56 14.38
CA ASP A 94 9.63 3.68 13.84
C ASP A 94 9.63 3.68 12.31
N GLU A 95 8.64 3.01 11.69
CA GLU A 95 8.54 2.89 10.24
C GLU A 95 7.40 3.71 9.66
N ILE A 96 6.27 3.79 10.35
CA ILE A 96 5.03 4.38 9.89
C ILE A 96 4.65 5.55 10.79
N GLU A 97 4.54 6.74 10.20
CA GLU A 97 4.14 7.94 10.94
C GLU A 97 2.64 7.90 11.28
N ASP A 98 1.81 7.44 10.34
CA ASP A 98 0.38 7.36 10.50
C ASP A 98 -0.23 6.35 9.54
N ALA A 99 -1.35 5.75 9.91
CA ALA A 99 -2.12 4.85 9.06
C ALA A 99 -3.60 5.01 9.35
N ASN A 100 -4.42 4.97 8.29
CA ASN A 100 -5.86 5.14 8.43
C ASN A 100 -6.61 4.33 7.38
N TRP A 101 -7.86 4.03 7.68
CA TRP A 101 -8.81 3.46 6.73
C TRP A 101 -9.49 4.58 5.93
N PHE A 102 -9.60 4.39 4.62
CA PHE A 102 -10.22 5.36 3.71
C PHE A 102 -11.34 4.67 2.95
N ASP A 103 -12.51 5.30 2.89
CA ASP A 103 -13.62 4.79 2.08
C ASP A 103 -13.54 5.32 0.64
N ILE A 104 -14.40 4.80 -0.22
CA ILE A 104 -14.36 5.13 -1.66
C ILE A 104 -14.62 6.62 -1.91
N SER A 105 -15.47 7.24 -1.12
CA SER A 105 -15.77 8.68 -1.24
C SER A 105 -14.54 9.52 -0.95
N GLN A 106 -13.84 9.21 0.14
CA GLN A 106 -12.60 9.90 0.50
C GLN A 106 -11.54 9.71 -0.59
N LEU A 107 -11.42 8.48 -1.14
CA LEU A 107 -10.45 8.18 -2.18
C LEU A 107 -10.74 8.92 -3.47
N LYS A 108 -12.00 9.04 -3.86
CA LYS A 108 -12.38 9.80 -5.05
C LYS A 108 -12.01 11.27 -4.90
N ASP A 109 -12.22 11.84 -3.73
CA ASP A 109 -11.79 13.21 -3.45
C ASP A 109 -10.28 13.36 -3.60
N LEU A 110 -9.51 12.39 -3.09
CA LEU A 110 -8.05 12.43 -3.18
C LEU A 110 -7.51 12.25 -4.59
N THR A 111 -8.28 11.61 -5.48
CA THR A 111 -7.88 11.45 -6.88
C THR A 111 -8.18 12.69 -7.71
N HIS A 112 -8.93 13.65 -7.18
CA HIS A 112 -9.31 14.86 -7.90
C HIS A 112 -8.13 15.84 -7.96
N PRO A 113 -7.73 16.32 -9.15
CA PRO A 113 -6.53 17.15 -9.28
C PRO A 113 -6.65 18.54 -8.65
N GLU A 114 -7.86 18.99 -8.30
CA GLU A 114 -8.10 20.31 -7.72
C GLU A 114 -7.93 20.36 -6.21
N ILE A 115 -7.80 19.20 -5.54
CA ILE A 115 -7.63 19.14 -4.09
C ILE A 115 -6.14 19.23 -3.78
N THR A 116 -5.71 20.41 -3.30
CA THR A 116 -4.30 20.67 -3.05
C THR A 116 -3.93 20.70 -1.57
N ASP A 117 -4.91 20.83 -0.66
CA ASP A 117 -4.67 21.04 0.78
C ASP A 117 -4.96 19.84 1.67
N GLY A 118 -5.48 18.74 1.11
CA GLY A 118 -5.77 17.52 1.84
C GLY A 118 -4.66 16.49 1.74
N PHE A 119 -4.99 15.26 2.14
CA PHE A 119 -4.11 14.12 1.94
C PHE A 119 -3.84 13.93 0.45
N LYS A 120 -2.65 13.42 0.12
CA LYS A 120 -2.24 13.19 -1.26
C LYS A 120 -1.99 11.71 -1.48
N LEU A 121 -2.29 11.24 -2.68
CA LEU A 121 -1.94 9.90 -3.14
C LEU A 121 -0.62 9.96 -3.91
N PRO A 122 0.04 8.80 -4.13
CA PRO A 122 1.24 8.75 -4.98
C PRO A 122 0.93 9.21 -6.41
N ARG A 123 2.00 9.47 -7.16
CA ARG A 123 1.89 9.88 -8.57
C ARG A 123 1.06 8.86 -9.35
N PHE A 124 0.34 9.36 -10.36
CA PHE A 124 -0.59 8.56 -11.16
C PHE A 124 0.08 7.38 -11.89
N ASP A 125 1.38 7.47 -12.17
CA ASP A 125 2.13 6.42 -12.89
C ASP A 125 2.76 5.37 -11.96
N SER A 126 2.68 5.55 -10.64
CA SER A 126 3.21 4.56 -9.69
C SER A 126 2.27 3.37 -9.53
N ILE A 127 2.85 2.21 -9.24
CA ILE A 127 2.05 1.01 -8.99
C ILE A 127 1.14 1.18 -7.76
N ALA A 128 1.59 1.93 -6.75
CA ALA A 128 0.76 2.25 -5.58
C ALA A 128 -0.53 2.95 -6.01
N ARG A 129 -0.42 3.96 -6.88
CA ARG A 129 -1.58 4.68 -7.38
C ARG A 129 -2.46 3.81 -8.26
N ARG A 130 -1.86 2.93 -9.06
CA ARG A 130 -2.63 2.01 -9.92
C ARG A 130 -3.43 1.01 -9.09
N LEU A 131 -2.87 0.54 -7.97
CA LEU A 131 -3.62 -0.30 -7.03
C LEU A 131 -4.85 0.42 -6.51
N VAL A 132 -4.70 1.66 -6.06
CA VAL A 132 -5.82 2.47 -5.54
C VAL A 132 -6.86 2.70 -6.63
N ASN A 133 -6.44 3.12 -7.82
CA ASN A 133 -7.36 3.40 -8.92
C ASN A 133 -8.11 2.15 -9.35
N ASP A 134 -7.45 1.01 -9.41
CA ASP A 134 -8.09 -0.26 -9.79
C ASP A 134 -9.10 -0.69 -8.74
N TRP A 135 -8.77 -0.54 -7.46
CA TRP A 135 -9.69 -0.86 -6.38
C TRP A 135 -10.96 0.01 -6.44
N ILE A 136 -10.79 1.33 -6.66
CA ILE A 136 -11.92 2.25 -6.81
C ILE A 136 -12.83 1.78 -7.95
N ARG A 137 -12.25 1.46 -9.10
CA ARG A 137 -13.02 1.02 -10.27
C ARG A 137 -13.80 -0.26 -9.98
N ARG A 138 -13.20 -1.21 -9.24
CA ARG A 138 -13.86 -2.49 -8.89
C ARG A 138 -15.03 -2.31 -7.92
N HIS A 139 -15.04 -1.22 -7.15
CA HIS A 139 -15.99 -1.00 -6.07
C HIS A 139 -16.97 0.16 -6.32
N GLU A 140 -16.93 0.71 -7.51
CA GLU A 140 -17.91 1.74 -7.92
C GLU A 140 -19.29 1.17 -8.13
#